data_9accf19d3ef68d80ae8acdc15c8ec2f2
#
_entry.id   9accf19d3ef68d80ae8acdc15c8ec2f2
#
_cell.length_a   1.000
_cell.length_b   1.000
_cell.length_c   1.000
_cell.angle_alpha   90.00
_cell.angle_beta   90.00
_cell.angle_gamma   90.00
#
_symmetry.space_group_name_H-M   'P 1'
#
loop_
_entity.id
_entity.type
_entity.pdbx_description
1 polymer ?
#
loop_
_entity_poly.entity_id
_entity_poly.type
_entity_poly.pdbx_seq_one_letter_code
_entity_poly.pdbx_strand_id
1 'polypeptide(L)'
;LIPMPKTSLSKYKKKDLATHIYDTPDTYVGGSDLIEEVLPILQEDGTIKSETFEYIPALYNIFNEILVNARDQVVRLQQNKSKNPVTCLKITIDKETGLISIYNDGEGIDVAEHPTEKDKKGKPIMIPEMIFGHLLTSTNYEKDEKKIVGGKNGFGAKLTNIFSQYFKLETLDQDRGLKY
;
A
#
# COMPACT_ATOMS: atom_id res chain seq x y z
N LEU A 1 3.80 -6.24 54.04
CA LEU A 1 3.66 -5.79 52.62
C LEU A 1 5.05 -5.37 52.16
N ILE A 2 5.70 -6.18 51.34
CA ILE A 2 7.00 -5.87 50.69
C ILE A 2 6.67 -4.87 49.58
N PRO A 3 7.23 -3.64 49.56
CA PRO A 3 7.02 -2.72 48.47
C PRO A 3 7.65 -3.26 47.20
N MET A 4 6.82 -3.50 46.18
CA MET A 4 7.32 -3.89 44.84
C MET A 4 8.22 -2.80 44.28
N PRO A 5 9.37 -3.11 43.69
CA PRO A 5 10.26 -2.10 43.15
C PRO A 5 9.58 -1.36 41.97
N LYS A 6 9.57 -0.02 42.04
CA LYS A 6 8.97 0.89 41.02
C LYS A 6 9.49 0.64 39.59
N THR A 7 10.64 -0.03 39.43
CA THR A 7 11.27 -0.39 38.15
C THR A 7 10.53 -1.45 37.32
N SER A 8 9.58 -2.20 37.92
CA SER A 8 8.89 -3.28 37.21
C SER A 8 7.77 -2.78 36.28
N LEU A 9 7.20 -1.60 36.51
CA LEU A 9 6.09 -1.06 35.72
C LEU A 9 6.54 -0.31 34.46
N SER A 10 7.76 0.24 34.45
CA SER A 10 8.31 0.99 33.31
C SER A 10 8.64 0.11 32.08
N LYS A 11 8.66 -1.22 32.24
CA LYS A 11 8.87 -2.17 31.14
C LYS A 11 7.67 -2.25 30.18
N TYR A 12 6.49 -1.87 30.64
CA TYR A 12 5.28 -1.85 29.80
C TYR A 12 5.19 -0.52 29.07
N LYS A 13 5.38 -0.56 27.74
CA LYS A 13 5.29 0.61 26.86
C LYS A 13 4.14 0.43 25.88
N LYS A 14 3.33 1.47 25.68
CA LYS A 14 2.36 1.54 24.59
C LYS A 14 3.10 2.09 23.36
N LYS A 15 3.08 1.35 22.26
CA LYS A 15 3.52 1.83 20.94
C LYS A 15 2.31 2.30 20.13
N ASP A 16 2.48 3.32 19.31
CA ASP A 16 1.51 3.61 18.27
C ASP A 16 1.63 2.55 17.14
N LEU A 17 0.58 2.44 16.33
CA LEU A 17 0.48 1.36 15.34
C LEU A 17 1.55 1.48 14.24
N ALA A 18 1.88 2.70 13.78
CA ALA A 18 2.89 2.89 12.75
C ALA A 18 4.29 2.47 13.24
N THR A 19 4.65 2.87 14.46
CA THR A 19 5.89 2.43 15.11
C THR A 19 5.92 0.91 15.31
N HIS A 20 4.79 0.31 15.69
CA HIS A 20 4.72 -1.15 15.85
C HIS A 20 4.94 -1.87 14.51
N ILE A 21 4.31 -1.39 13.43
CA ILE A 21 4.48 -1.94 12.08
C ILE A 21 5.95 -1.85 11.65
N TYR A 22 6.57 -0.69 11.84
CA TYR A 22 7.97 -0.47 11.45
C TYR A 22 8.95 -1.37 12.21
N ASP A 23 8.70 -1.60 13.50
CA ASP A 23 9.58 -2.41 14.37
C ASP A 23 9.37 -3.93 14.19
N THR A 24 8.26 -4.36 13.55
CA THR A 24 7.90 -5.78 13.38
C THR A 24 7.47 -6.06 11.93
N PRO A 25 8.37 -5.88 10.93
CA PRO A 25 8.03 -6.00 9.51
C PRO A 25 7.50 -7.39 9.13
N ASP A 26 8.04 -8.45 9.69
CA ASP A 26 7.66 -9.84 9.45
C ASP A 26 6.19 -10.14 9.76
N THR A 27 5.58 -9.41 10.68
CA THR A 27 4.13 -9.53 10.98
C THR A 27 3.25 -8.93 9.88
N TYR A 28 3.73 -7.92 9.16
CA TYR A 28 2.90 -7.10 8.25
C TYR A 28 3.27 -7.22 6.78
N VAL A 29 4.56 -7.31 6.49
CA VAL A 29 5.08 -7.31 5.11
C VAL A 29 5.94 -8.53 4.78
N GLY A 30 6.24 -9.38 5.76
CA GLY A 30 7.10 -10.55 5.59
C GLY A 30 8.53 -10.31 6.05
N GLY A 31 9.36 -11.34 5.93
CA GLY A 31 10.76 -11.31 6.39
C GLY A 31 11.59 -10.24 5.70
N SER A 32 12.45 -9.59 6.47
CA SER A 32 13.39 -8.57 5.99
C SER A 32 14.77 -9.13 5.62
N ASP A 33 15.00 -10.41 5.86
CA ASP A 33 16.23 -11.09 5.46
C ASP A 33 16.18 -11.55 4.00
N LEU A 34 17.36 -11.66 3.38
CA LEU A 34 17.51 -12.26 2.06
C LEU A 34 17.23 -13.76 2.17
N ILE A 35 16.33 -14.28 1.36
CA ILE A 35 16.02 -15.70 1.26
C ILE A 35 16.24 -16.22 -0.14
N GLU A 36 16.53 -17.51 -0.25
CA GLU A 36 16.60 -18.24 -1.52
C GLU A 36 15.34 -19.10 -1.67
N GLU A 37 14.67 -19.01 -2.82
CA GLU A 37 13.45 -19.76 -3.10
C GLU A 37 13.39 -20.16 -4.58
N VAL A 38 12.81 -21.32 -4.85
CA VAL A 38 12.55 -21.79 -6.22
C VAL A 38 11.19 -21.29 -6.66
N LEU A 39 11.17 -20.40 -7.65
CA LEU A 39 9.96 -19.74 -8.13
C LEU A 39 9.67 -20.10 -9.61
N PRO A 40 8.39 -20.19 -9.99
CA PRO A 40 7.99 -20.33 -11.39
C PRO A 40 8.14 -18.98 -12.11
N ILE A 41 9.04 -18.92 -13.08
CA ILE A 41 9.36 -17.70 -13.84
C ILE A 41 8.89 -17.85 -15.29
N LEU A 42 8.15 -16.85 -15.76
CA LEU A 42 7.77 -16.72 -17.15
C LEU A 42 8.99 -16.33 -17.98
N GLN A 43 9.33 -17.15 -18.96
CA GLN A 43 10.44 -16.92 -19.88
C GLN A 43 10.00 -16.04 -21.06
N GLU A 44 10.96 -15.48 -21.80
CA GLU A 44 10.68 -14.65 -22.99
C GLU A 44 9.92 -15.41 -24.09
N ASP A 45 10.13 -16.73 -24.18
CA ASP A 45 9.43 -17.61 -25.13
C ASP A 45 8.00 -17.98 -24.69
N GLY A 46 7.52 -17.45 -23.56
CA GLY A 46 6.20 -17.71 -22.99
C GLY A 46 6.11 -19.03 -22.18
N THR A 47 7.21 -19.77 -22.02
CA THR A 47 7.23 -20.96 -21.15
C THR A 47 7.43 -20.57 -19.69
N ILE A 48 7.04 -21.45 -18.76
CA ILE A 48 7.29 -21.29 -17.33
C ILE A 48 8.37 -22.28 -16.91
N LYS A 49 9.44 -21.76 -16.28
CA LYS A 49 10.51 -22.59 -15.70
C LYS A 49 10.67 -22.26 -14.22
N SER A 50 11.00 -23.28 -13.43
CA SER A 50 11.37 -23.09 -12.03
C SER A 50 12.82 -22.69 -11.95
N GLU A 51 13.09 -21.53 -11.34
CA GLU A 51 14.41 -20.98 -11.14
C GLU A 51 14.61 -20.57 -9.68
N THR A 52 15.86 -20.64 -9.22
CA THR A 52 16.23 -20.23 -7.87
C THR A 52 16.51 -18.73 -7.85
N PHE A 53 15.85 -18.02 -6.96
CA PHE A 53 16.00 -16.58 -6.75
C PHE A 53 16.33 -16.24 -5.30
N GLU A 54 17.22 -15.27 -5.15
CA GLU A 54 17.45 -14.60 -3.88
C GLU A 54 16.66 -13.29 -3.85
N TYR A 55 15.83 -13.10 -2.83
CA TYR A 55 15.05 -11.87 -2.68
C TYR A 55 14.70 -11.61 -1.22
N ILE A 56 14.24 -10.38 -0.93
CA ILE A 56 13.75 -9.98 0.39
C ILE A 56 12.22 -9.95 0.32
N PRO A 57 11.50 -10.87 1.03
CA PRO A 57 10.04 -10.95 0.97
C PRO A 57 9.33 -9.65 1.30
N ALA A 58 9.79 -8.92 2.33
CA ALA A 58 9.21 -7.63 2.71
C ALA A 58 9.27 -6.62 1.56
N LEU A 59 10.41 -6.51 0.85
CA LEU A 59 10.57 -5.59 -0.28
C LEU A 59 9.64 -5.96 -1.44
N TYR A 60 9.57 -7.26 -1.76
CA TYR A 60 8.65 -7.74 -2.77
C TYR A 60 7.18 -7.41 -2.42
N ASN A 61 6.78 -7.65 -1.17
CA ASN A 61 5.40 -7.43 -0.75
C ASN A 61 5.00 -5.96 -0.77
N ILE A 62 5.84 -5.02 -0.28
CA ILE A 62 5.51 -3.59 -0.33
C ILE A 62 5.44 -3.06 -1.78
N PHE A 63 6.25 -3.58 -2.69
CA PHE A 63 6.14 -3.29 -4.12
C PHE A 63 4.81 -3.84 -4.68
N ASN A 64 4.50 -5.10 -4.39
CA ASN A 64 3.31 -5.78 -4.86
C ASN A 64 2.02 -5.10 -4.39
N GLU A 65 1.99 -4.54 -3.18
CA GLU A 65 0.84 -3.80 -2.65
C GLU A 65 0.46 -2.59 -3.54
N ILE A 66 1.43 -1.83 -4.03
CA ILE A 66 1.15 -0.71 -4.94
C ILE A 66 0.75 -1.21 -6.33
N LEU A 67 1.41 -2.26 -6.83
CA LEU A 67 1.08 -2.85 -8.12
C LEU A 67 -0.35 -3.42 -8.15
N VAL A 68 -0.74 -4.14 -7.09
CA VAL A 68 -2.09 -4.69 -6.95
C VAL A 68 -3.14 -3.58 -6.89
N ASN A 69 -2.87 -2.46 -6.19
CA ASN A 69 -3.78 -1.32 -6.17
C ASN A 69 -3.99 -0.72 -7.57
N ALA A 70 -2.93 -0.57 -8.36
CA ALA A 70 -3.03 -0.11 -9.74
C ALA A 70 -3.83 -1.10 -10.61
N ARG A 71 -3.60 -2.40 -10.45
CA ARG A 71 -4.37 -3.46 -11.15
C ARG A 71 -5.84 -3.49 -10.71
N ASP A 72 -6.12 -3.31 -9.44
CA ASP A 72 -7.49 -3.28 -8.92
C ASP A 72 -8.27 -2.08 -9.47
N GLN A 73 -7.60 -0.95 -9.72
CA GLN A 73 -8.21 0.18 -10.42
C GLN A 73 -8.62 -0.19 -11.86
N VAL A 74 -7.78 -0.93 -12.60
CA VAL A 74 -8.13 -1.44 -13.93
C VAL A 74 -9.46 -2.22 -13.88
N VAL A 75 -9.55 -3.19 -12.97
CA VAL A 75 -10.74 -4.04 -12.83
C VAL A 75 -11.97 -3.23 -12.42
N ARG A 76 -11.81 -2.33 -11.45
CA ARG A 76 -12.91 -1.49 -10.97
C ARG A 76 -13.49 -0.62 -12.09
N LEU A 77 -12.63 0.07 -12.85
CA LEU A 77 -13.08 0.93 -13.93
C LEU A 77 -13.71 0.15 -15.10
N GLN A 78 -13.21 -1.05 -15.39
CA GLN A 78 -13.82 -1.94 -16.37
C GLN A 78 -15.21 -2.39 -15.94
N GLN A 79 -15.38 -2.82 -14.69
CA GLN A 79 -16.67 -3.27 -14.15
C GLN A 79 -17.70 -2.15 -14.11
N ASN A 80 -17.27 -0.96 -13.71
CA ASN A 80 -18.13 0.23 -13.66
C ASN A 80 -18.38 0.86 -15.04
N LYS A 81 -17.80 0.27 -16.11
CA LYS A 81 -17.89 0.82 -17.48
C LYS A 81 -17.51 2.30 -17.52
N SER A 82 -16.45 2.66 -16.79
CA SER A 82 -15.96 4.04 -16.76
C SER A 82 -15.67 4.56 -18.17
N LYS A 83 -15.94 5.85 -18.39
CA LYS A 83 -15.59 6.54 -19.64
C LYS A 83 -14.08 6.72 -19.79
N ASN A 84 -13.34 6.68 -18.67
CA ASN A 84 -11.90 6.83 -18.61
C ASN A 84 -11.25 5.55 -18.02
N PRO A 85 -11.27 4.40 -18.73
CA PRO A 85 -10.66 3.17 -18.25
C PRO A 85 -9.13 3.31 -18.20
N VAL A 86 -8.49 2.48 -17.39
CA VAL A 86 -7.03 2.34 -17.45
C VAL A 86 -6.66 1.60 -18.74
N THR A 87 -5.81 2.20 -19.55
CA THR A 87 -5.28 1.63 -20.80
C THR A 87 -3.78 1.41 -20.75
N CYS A 88 -3.09 2.06 -19.82
CA CYS A 88 -1.65 1.97 -19.66
C CYS A 88 -1.26 1.86 -18.19
N LEU A 89 -0.40 0.88 -17.90
CA LEU A 89 0.26 0.69 -16.62
C LEU A 89 1.76 0.70 -16.86
N LYS A 90 2.50 1.62 -16.22
CA LYS A 90 3.96 1.72 -16.34
C LYS A 90 4.60 1.48 -15.00
N ILE A 91 5.62 0.61 -15.00
CA ILE A 91 6.46 0.33 -13.84
C ILE A 91 7.87 0.75 -14.21
N THR A 92 8.49 1.56 -13.37
CA THR A 92 9.90 1.95 -13.52
C THR A 92 10.63 1.59 -12.23
N ILE A 93 11.74 0.86 -12.37
CA ILE A 93 12.60 0.48 -11.25
C ILE A 93 14.00 1.01 -11.58
N ASP A 94 14.49 1.92 -10.75
CA ASP A 94 15.85 2.45 -10.82
C ASP A 94 16.66 1.84 -9.68
N LYS A 95 17.55 0.93 -10.01
CA LYS A 95 18.39 0.21 -9.04
C LYS A 95 19.43 1.11 -8.37
N GLU A 96 19.90 2.15 -9.07
CA GLU A 96 20.94 3.04 -8.56
C GLU A 96 20.41 3.94 -7.44
N THR A 97 19.19 4.43 -7.61
CA THR A 97 18.54 5.31 -6.63
C THR A 97 17.60 4.58 -5.67
N GLY A 98 17.27 3.32 -5.97
CA GLY A 98 16.24 2.56 -5.26
C GLY A 98 14.82 3.09 -5.49
N LEU A 99 14.61 3.91 -6.54
CA LEU A 99 13.30 4.48 -6.85
C LEU A 99 12.44 3.48 -7.63
N ILE A 100 11.24 3.23 -7.11
CA ILE A 100 10.21 2.47 -7.81
C ILE A 100 9.03 3.40 -8.08
N SER A 101 8.59 3.46 -9.34
CA SER A 101 7.44 4.26 -9.76
C SER A 101 6.41 3.36 -10.44
N ILE A 102 5.16 3.49 -10.04
CA ILE A 102 4.02 2.81 -10.66
C ILE A 102 3.04 3.89 -11.09
N TYR A 103 2.76 3.92 -12.38
CA TYR A 103 1.84 4.85 -13.03
C TYR A 103 0.72 4.08 -13.70
N ASN A 104 -0.49 4.55 -13.59
CA ASN A 104 -1.61 4.18 -14.44
C ASN A 104 -2.30 5.44 -14.97
N ASP A 105 -2.78 5.38 -16.20
CA ASP A 105 -3.75 6.32 -16.73
C ASP A 105 -5.19 5.97 -16.24
N GLY A 106 -6.19 6.57 -16.86
CA GLY A 106 -7.57 6.35 -16.51
C GLY A 106 -8.07 7.32 -15.43
N GLU A 107 -9.21 6.99 -14.86
CA GLU A 107 -9.83 7.78 -13.80
C GLU A 107 -8.99 7.75 -12.51
N GLY A 108 -8.68 8.95 -12.01
CA GLY A 108 -7.89 9.11 -10.79
C GLY A 108 -8.73 8.99 -9.51
N ILE A 109 -8.10 9.36 -8.39
CA ILE A 109 -8.75 9.40 -7.09
C ILE A 109 -9.42 10.75 -6.92
N ASP A 110 -10.59 10.79 -6.29
CA ASP A 110 -11.30 12.02 -5.92
C ASP A 110 -10.40 12.98 -5.15
N VAL A 111 -10.16 14.17 -5.69
CA VAL A 111 -9.40 15.23 -5.01
C VAL A 111 -10.38 16.13 -4.26
N ALA A 112 -10.80 15.65 -3.09
CA ALA A 112 -11.75 16.32 -2.22
C ALA A 112 -11.41 16.07 -0.75
N GLU A 113 -11.93 16.92 0.12
CA GLU A 113 -11.91 16.68 1.57
C GLU A 113 -12.88 15.55 1.94
N HIS A 114 -12.46 14.67 2.85
CA HIS A 114 -13.34 13.63 3.36
C HIS A 114 -14.46 14.24 4.21
N PRO A 115 -15.73 13.83 4.03
CA PRO A 115 -16.87 14.50 4.66
C PRO A 115 -16.87 14.42 6.19
N THR A 116 -16.28 13.40 6.78
CA THR A 116 -16.31 13.16 8.23
C THR A 116 -14.93 13.07 8.88
N GLU A 117 -13.92 12.58 8.13
CA GLU A 117 -12.59 12.34 8.70
C GLU A 117 -11.78 13.64 8.83
N LYS A 118 -11.14 13.79 9.99
CA LYS A 118 -10.32 14.96 10.32
C LYS A 118 -8.98 14.54 10.91
N ASP A 119 -7.97 15.36 10.71
CA ASP A 119 -6.67 15.21 11.34
C ASP A 119 -6.71 15.51 12.85
N LYS A 120 -5.58 15.32 13.54
CA LYS A 120 -5.43 15.60 14.99
C LYS A 120 -5.69 17.06 15.36
N LYS A 121 -5.68 17.97 14.38
CA LYS A 121 -5.94 19.41 14.57
C LYS A 121 -7.38 19.78 14.20
N GLY A 122 -8.23 18.83 13.82
CA GLY A 122 -9.62 19.03 13.44
C GLY A 122 -9.81 19.51 11.98
N LYS A 123 -8.76 19.53 11.15
CA LYS A 123 -8.83 19.88 9.74
C LYS A 123 -9.32 18.66 8.92
N PRO A 124 -10.24 18.82 7.96
CA PRO A 124 -10.63 17.74 7.07
C PRO A 124 -9.41 17.15 6.34
N ILE A 125 -9.41 15.82 6.18
CA ILE A 125 -8.33 15.10 5.50
C ILE A 125 -8.70 14.95 4.02
N MET A 126 -7.76 15.18 3.12
CA MET A 126 -7.95 14.92 1.69
C MET A 126 -8.07 13.42 1.42
N ILE A 127 -9.00 13.02 0.56
CA ILE A 127 -9.22 11.60 0.21
C ILE A 127 -7.92 10.89 -0.24
N PRO A 128 -7.09 11.46 -1.14
CA PRO A 128 -5.84 10.82 -1.52
C PRO A 128 -4.86 10.64 -0.34
N GLU A 129 -4.76 11.65 0.55
CA GLU A 129 -3.95 11.57 1.77
C GLU A 129 -4.46 10.45 2.69
N MET A 130 -5.76 10.37 2.89
CA MET A 130 -6.37 9.33 3.73
C MET A 130 -6.08 7.94 3.21
N ILE A 131 -6.23 7.70 1.92
CA ILE A 131 -6.04 6.38 1.30
C ILE A 131 -4.60 5.89 1.45
N PHE A 132 -3.60 6.75 1.32
CA PHE A 132 -2.19 6.36 1.29
C PHE A 132 -1.41 6.70 2.56
N GLY A 133 -1.93 7.57 3.42
CA GLY A 133 -1.22 8.06 4.61
C GLY A 133 -1.84 7.65 5.95
N HIS A 134 -3.13 7.31 6.00
CA HIS A 134 -3.81 7.00 7.25
C HIS A 134 -4.12 5.50 7.36
N LEU A 135 -3.60 4.87 8.43
CA LEU A 135 -3.84 3.44 8.70
C LEU A 135 -5.33 3.17 8.96
N LEU A 136 -5.76 1.95 8.64
CA LEU A 136 -7.12 1.45 8.84
C LEU A 136 -8.20 2.23 8.07
N THR A 137 -7.86 2.82 6.94
CA THR A 137 -8.82 3.43 6.00
C THR A 137 -8.87 2.61 4.71
N SER A 138 -10.07 2.23 4.27
CA SER A 138 -10.29 1.47 3.03
C SER A 138 -11.67 1.75 2.48
N THR A 139 -11.79 1.78 1.16
CA THR A 139 -13.08 1.79 0.46
C THR A 139 -13.75 0.41 0.45
N ASN A 140 -13.05 -0.65 0.90
CA ASN A 140 -13.48 -2.05 0.78
C ASN A 140 -14.01 -2.64 2.10
N TYR A 141 -14.44 -1.81 3.07
CA TYR A 141 -15.01 -2.30 4.34
C TYR A 141 -16.47 -2.76 4.23
N GLU A 142 -17.19 -2.39 3.18
CA GLU A 142 -18.56 -2.83 2.96
C GLU A 142 -18.57 -4.33 2.58
N LYS A 143 -19.37 -5.12 3.33
CA LYS A 143 -19.37 -6.60 3.25
C LYS A 143 -20.17 -7.16 2.09
N ASP A 144 -21.02 -6.36 1.44
CA ASP A 144 -22.03 -6.83 0.49
C ASP A 144 -21.58 -6.80 -0.98
N GLU A 145 -20.42 -6.23 -1.30
CA GLU A 145 -19.87 -6.30 -2.64
C GLU A 145 -19.12 -7.61 -2.87
N LYS A 146 -19.38 -8.29 -3.99
CA LYS A 146 -18.56 -9.41 -4.47
C LYS A 146 -17.14 -8.89 -4.69
N LYS A 147 -16.25 -9.17 -3.71
CA LYS A 147 -14.87 -8.69 -3.70
C LYS A 147 -14.06 -9.39 -4.79
N ILE A 148 -13.85 -8.70 -5.90
CA ILE A 148 -12.98 -9.12 -7.01
C ILE A 148 -11.60 -8.41 -6.91
N VAL A 149 -11.44 -7.51 -5.95
CA VAL A 149 -10.24 -6.71 -5.72
C VAL A 149 -9.40 -7.25 -4.54
N GLY A 150 -8.06 -7.13 -4.64
CA GLY A 150 -7.12 -7.74 -3.69
C GLY A 150 -7.04 -7.07 -2.32
N GLY A 151 -7.29 -5.76 -2.24
CA GLY A 151 -7.16 -4.99 -0.99
C GLY A 151 -8.27 -5.28 0.02
N LYS A 152 -7.94 -5.98 1.12
CA LYS A 152 -8.95 -6.39 2.14
C LYS A 152 -8.90 -5.58 3.43
N ASN A 153 -7.74 -5.12 3.86
CA ASN A 153 -7.50 -4.68 5.24
C ASN A 153 -7.18 -3.18 5.38
N GLY A 154 -7.11 -2.42 4.28
CA GLY A 154 -6.76 -0.99 4.32
C GLY A 154 -5.32 -0.68 4.75
N PHE A 155 -4.43 -1.70 4.72
CA PHE A 155 -3.02 -1.54 5.07
C PHE A 155 -2.10 -1.36 3.85
N GLY A 156 -2.36 -2.01 2.73
CA GLY A 156 -1.49 -2.17 1.57
C GLY A 156 -0.54 -1.02 1.26
N ALA A 157 -1.01 0.01 0.55
CA ALA A 157 -0.17 1.15 0.18
C ALA A 157 0.42 1.92 1.37
N LYS A 158 -0.22 1.83 2.55
CA LYS A 158 0.27 2.48 3.78
C LYS A 158 1.47 1.77 4.36
N LEU A 159 1.55 0.44 4.23
CA LEU A 159 2.74 -0.33 4.57
C LEU A 159 3.91 0.12 3.68
N THR A 160 3.69 0.23 2.38
CA THR A 160 4.70 0.77 1.47
C THR A 160 5.18 2.16 1.89
N ASN A 161 4.25 3.05 2.26
CA ASN A 161 4.59 4.39 2.75
C ASN A 161 5.44 4.34 4.04
N ILE A 162 5.06 3.51 5.03
CA ILE A 162 5.79 3.37 6.30
C ILE A 162 7.23 2.89 6.09
N PHE A 163 7.45 1.96 5.17
CA PHE A 163 8.78 1.38 4.90
C PHE A 163 9.58 2.15 3.83
N SER A 164 9.05 3.26 3.29
CA SER A 164 9.73 4.09 2.30
C SER A 164 10.39 5.30 2.96
N GLN A 165 11.63 5.61 2.60
CA GLN A 165 12.28 6.88 2.95
C GLN A 165 11.62 8.08 2.29
N TYR A 166 11.07 7.86 1.09
CA TYR A 166 10.35 8.83 0.30
C TYR A 166 9.13 8.17 -0.34
N PHE A 167 7.97 8.75 -0.13
CA PHE A 167 6.73 8.30 -0.75
C PHE A 167 6.01 9.48 -1.38
N LYS A 168 5.80 9.43 -2.69
CA LYS A 168 5.10 10.46 -3.45
C LYS A 168 3.87 9.89 -4.11
N LEU A 169 2.75 10.56 -3.93
CA LEU A 169 1.50 10.30 -4.61
C LEU A 169 1.14 11.49 -5.49
N GLU A 170 0.78 11.21 -6.74
CA GLU A 170 0.15 12.17 -7.64
C GLU A 170 -1.11 11.54 -8.21
N THR A 171 -2.21 12.27 -8.25
CA THR A 171 -3.46 11.84 -8.88
C THR A 171 -4.12 13.01 -9.59
N LEU A 172 -4.84 12.71 -10.68
CA LEU A 172 -5.63 13.66 -11.43
C LEU A 172 -7.11 13.26 -11.34
N ASP A 173 -7.88 14.11 -10.70
CA ASP A 173 -9.33 14.01 -10.64
C ASP A 173 -9.90 14.70 -11.89
N GLN A 174 -10.31 13.91 -12.86
CA GLN A 174 -10.79 14.43 -14.15
C GLN A 174 -12.16 15.08 -14.03
N ASP A 175 -13.02 14.59 -13.15
CA ASP A 175 -14.36 15.11 -12.95
C ASP A 175 -14.35 16.51 -12.33
N ARG A 176 -13.41 16.75 -11.41
CA ARG A 176 -13.23 18.06 -10.76
C ARG A 176 -12.17 18.92 -11.43
N GLY A 177 -11.39 18.38 -12.37
CA GLY A 177 -10.26 19.07 -13.00
C GLY A 177 -9.14 19.43 -12.03
N LEU A 178 -8.93 18.63 -10.98
CA LEU A 178 -7.98 18.90 -9.91
C LEU A 178 -6.83 17.89 -9.93
N LYS A 179 -5.64 18.37 -9.55
CA LYS A 179 -4.45 17.55 -9.31
C LYS A 179 -4.08 17.60 -7.84
N TYR A 180 -3.76 16.43 -7.29
CA TYR A 180 -3.21 16.30 -5.94
C TYR A 180 -1.78 15.74 -6.02
#